data_c1de551afc21ab58bac48719b7b910a0
#
_entry.id   c1de551afc21ab58bac48719b7b910a0
#
_cell.length_a   1.000
_cell.length_b   1.000
_cell.length_c   1.000
_cell.angle_alpha   90.00
_cell.angle_beta   90.00
_cell.angle_gamma   90.00
#
_symmetry.space_group_name_H-M   'P 1'
#
loop_
_entity.id
_entity.type
_entity.pdbx_description
1 polymer ?
#
loop_
_entity_poly.entity_id
_entity_poly.type
_entity_poly.pdbx_seq_one_letter_code
_entity_poly.pdbx_strand_id
1 'polypeptide(L)' 'GFIGFVGEWHSHPEKIPTPSKTDYKSWRKIMRNNNDDSLVFIIVGTMMTAIYYLVDGSWKEIKFNVISEGDK' A
#
# COMPACT_ATOMS: atom_id res chain seq x y z
N GLY A 1 17.75 5.66 1.12
CA GLY A 1 16.36 5.77 0.83
C GLY A 1 15.68 4.42 0.67
N PHE A 2 14.40 4.43 0.59
CA PHE A 2 13.63 3.22 0.39
C PHE A 2 13.58 2.89 -1.10
N ILE A 3 13.97 1.67 -1.43
CA ILE A 3 13.87 1.18 -2.80
C ILE A 3 12.97 -0.05 -2.79
N GLY A 4 11.88 0.01 -3.51
CA GLY A 4 10.96 -1.10 -3.62
C GLY A 4 10.19 -1.02 -4.92
N PHE A 5 9.59 -2.13 -5.29
CA PHE A 5 8.73 -2.20 -6.45
C PHE A 5 7.28 -2.28 -6.02
N VAL A 6 6.41 -1.62 -6.76
CA VAL A 6 4.98 -1.65 -6.47
C VAL A 6 4.43 -2.98 -6.97
N GLY A 7 3.93 -3.80 -6.03
CA GLY A 7 3.29 -5.06 -6.38
C GLY A 7 1.88 -4.86 -6.89
N GLU A 8 1.16 -3.92 -6.28
CA GLU A 8 -0.20 -3.60 -6.66
C GLU A 8 -0.58 -2.25 -6.06
N TRP A 9 -1.44 -1.53 -6.74
CA TRP A 9 -2.06 -0.35 -6.15
C TRP A 9 -3.52 -0.29 -6.57
N HIS A 10 -4.36 0.27 -5.70
CA HIS A 10 -5.76 0.51 -6.04
C HIS A 10 -6.31 1.64 -5.18
N SER A 11 -7.48 2.15 -5.55
CA SER A 11 -8.12 3.21 -4.80
C SER A 11 -9.32 2.67 -4.04
N HIS A 12 -9.56 3.24 -2.85
CA HIS A 12 -10.75 2.97 -2.05
C HIS A 12 -11.54 4.28 -1.91
N PRO A 13 -12.87 4.24 -1.96
CA PRO A 13 -13.69 5.45 -1.76
C PRO A 13 -13.81 5.81 -0.28
N GLU A 14 -12.70 5.74 0.43
CA GLU A 14 -12.61 6.02 1.85
C GLU A 14 -11.65 7.17 2.08
N LYS A 15 -11.92 7.98 3.10
CA LYS A 15 -11.03 9.08 3.45
C LYS A 15 -9.68 8.56 3.88
N ILE A 16 -9.69 7.57 4.78
CA ILE A 16 -8.49 6.91 5.27
C ILE A 16 -8.58 5.45 4.82
N PRO A 17 -7.77 5.03 3.87
CA PRO A 17 -7.87 3.68 3.32
C PRO A 17 -7.41 2.64 4.33
N THR A 18 -8.15 1.53 4.39
CA THR A 18 -7.81 0.41 5.25
C THR A 18 -7.85 -0.86 4.41
N PRO A 19 -6.81 -1.69 4.45
CA PRO A 19 -6.83 -2.93 3.68
C PRO A 19 -7.78 -3.94 4.29
N SER A 20 -8.42 -4.72 3.43
CA SER A 20 -9.29 -5.80 3.84
C SER A 20 -8.47 -7.08 4.01
N LYS A 21 -9.10 -8.11 4.57
CA LYS A 21 -8.46 -9.42 4.64
C LYS A 21 -8.14 -9.97 3.25
N THR A 22 -9.01 -9.68 2.29
CA THR A 22 -8.81 -10.07 0.89
C THR A 22 -7.58 -9.39 0.32
N ASP A 23 -7.37 -8.11 0.64
CA ASP A 23 -6.20 -7.37 0.18
C ASP A 23 -4.91 -8.04 0.68
N TYR A 24 -4.84 -8.35 1.96
CA TYR A 24 -3.66 -9.01 2.53
C TYR A 24 -3.40 -10.38 1.90
N LYS A 25 -4.45 -11.14 1.65
CA LYS A 25 -4.31 -12.44 0.99
C LYS A 25 -3.75 -12.30 -0.42
N SER A 26 -4.28 -11.34 -1.17
CA SER A 26 -3.82 -11.07 -2.53
C SER A 26 -2.36 -10.65 -2.53
N TRP A 27 -1.98 -9.78 -1.60
CA TRP A 27 -0.61 -9.28 -1.49
C TRP A 27 0.38 -10.40 -1.17
N ARG A 28 0.02 -11.29 -0.25
CA ARG A 28 0.86 -12.43 0.08
C ARG A 28 1.03 -13.37 -1.10
N LYS A 29 -0.03 -13.54 -1.88
CA LYS A 29 0.03 -14.37 -3.08
C LYS A 29 0.95 -13.75 -4.13
N ILE A 30 0.85 -12.45 -4.33
CA ILE A 30 1.71 -11.72 -5.27
C ILE A 30 3.17 -11.84 -4.85
N MET A 31 3.47 -11.65 -3.58
CA MET A 31 4.83 -11.78 -3.07
C MET A 31 5.38 -13.18 -3.26
N ARG A 32 4.57 -14.19 -2.99
CA ARG A 32 4.96 -15.58 -3.14
C ARG A 32 5.23 -15.93 -4.59
N ASN A 33 4.37 -15.46 -5.49
CA ASN A 33 4.52 -15.75 -6.93
C ASN A 33 5.73 -15.06 -7.52
N ASN A 34 6.11 -13.91 -6.99
CA ASN A 34 7.28 -13.16 -7.47
C ASN A 34 8.54 -13.46 -6.67
N ASN A 35 8.41 -14.22 -5.58
CA ASN A 35 9.52 -14.56 -4.70
C ASN A 35 10.32 -13.32 -4.29
N ASP A 36 9.62 -12.24 -3.94
CA ASP A 36 10.22 -10.96 -3.65
C ASP A 36 9.54 -10.31 -2.45
N ASP A 37 10.30 -10.12 -1.37
CA ASP A 37 9.81 -9.52 -0.13
C ASP A 37 9.90 -8.00 -0.13
N SER A 38 10.48 -7.42 -1.18
CA SER A 38 10.65 -5.96 -1.25
C SER A 38 9.49 -5.25 -1.93
N LEU A 39 8.44 -5.97 -2.25
CA LEU A 39 7.27 -5.36 -2.87
C LEU A 39 6.51 -4.48 -1.89
N VAL A 40 5.99 -3.37 -2.38
CA VAL A 40 5.11 -2.48 -1.62
C VAL A 40 3.73 -2.48 -2.25
N PHE A 41 2.73 -2.19 -1.44
CA PHE A 41 1.33 -2.17 -1.88
C PHE A 41 0.72 -0.84 -1.46
N ILE A 42 -0.01 -0.23 -2.36
CA ILE A 42 -0.48 1.14 -2.18
C ILE A 42 -2.01 1.19 -2.27
N ILE A 43 -2.63 1.83 -1.29
CA ILE A 43 -4.06 2.11 -1.34
C ILE A 43 -4.25 3.62 -1.30
N VAL A 44 -4.91 4.15 -2.33
CA VAL A 44 -5.18 5.57 -2.43
C VAL A 44 -6.59 5.85 -1.91
N GLY A 45 -6.69 6.58 -0.82
CA GLY A 45 -7.97 7.04 -0.29
C GLY A 45 -8.27 8.46 -0.79
N THR A 46 -9.40 9.01 -0.36
CA THR A 46 -9.80 10.34 -0.79
C THR A 46 -9.05 11.45 -0.08
N MET A 47 -8.53 11.19 1.12
CA MET A 47 -7.75 12.17 1.88
C MET A 47 -6.34 11.70 2.21
N MET A 48 -6.13 10.41 2.27
CA MET A 48 -4.83 9.84 2.60
C MET A 48 -4.47 8.71 1.65
N THR A 49 -3.18 8.52 1.46
CA THR A 49 -2.64 7.37 0.76
C THR A 49 -1.86 6.54 1.77
N ALA A 50 -1.99 5.23 1.69
CA ALA A 50 -1.30 4.32 2.58
C ALA A 50 -0.41 3.37 1.78
N ILE A 51 0.78 3.14 2.29
CA ILE A 51 1.75 2.20 1.71
C ILE A 51 1.96 1.08 2.71
N TYR A 52 1.90 -0.14 2.23
CA TYR A 52 2.07 -1.34 3.05
C TYR A 52 3.24 -2.16 2.54
N TYR A 53 4.05 -2.64 3.47
CA TYR A 53 5.21 -3.46 3.14
C TYR A 53 5.49 -4.43 4.28
N LEU A 54 6.22 -5.49 3.97
CA LEU A 54 6.49 -6.56 4.93
C LEU A 54 7.93 -6.46 5.42
N VAL A 55 8.12 -6.50 6.74
CA VAL A 55 9.45 -6.52 7.36
C VAL A 55 9.46 -7.66 8.38
N ASP A 56 10.33 -8.64 8.15
CA ASP A 56 10.50 -9.79 9.04
C ASP A 56 9.15 -10.47 9.39
N GLY A 57 8.31 -10.64 8.39
CA GLY A 57 7.02 -11.29 8.56
C GLY A 57 5.92 -10.40 9.14
N SER A 58 6.22 -9.14 9.43
CA SER A 58 5.24 -8.19 9.97
C SER A 58 4.91 -7.10 8.97
N TRP A 59 3.62 -6.84 8.80
CA TRP A 59 3.17 -5.77 7.94
C TRP A 59 3.42 -4.41 8.59
N LYS A 60 4.01 -3.51 7.82
CA LYS A 60 4.24 -2.12 8.21
C LYS A 60 3.39 -1.21 7.35
N GLU A 61 3.10 -0.04 7.87
CA GLU A 61 2.20 0.91 7.23
C GLU A 61 2.75 2.31 7.31
N ILE A 62 2.69 3.03 6.20
CA ILE A 62 3.00 4.47 6.15
C ILE A 62 1.78 5.15 5.54
N LYS A 63 1.22 6.12 6.26
CA LYS A 63 0.11 6.93 5.77
C LYS A 63 0.56 8.37 5.61
N PHE A 64 0.09 9.00 4.54
CA PHE A 64 0.37 10.42 4.33
C PHE A 64 -0.82 11.10 3.69
N ASN A 65 -0.93 12.41 3.93
CA ASN A 65 -2.01 13.21 3.37
C ASN A 65 -1.78 13.43 1.89
N VAL A 66 -2.87 13.42 1.14
CA VAL A 66 -2.81 13.81 -0.27
C VAL A 66 -2.86 15.33 -0.31
N ILE A 67 -1.84 15.93 -0.89
CA ILE A 67 -1.78 17.38 -1.06
C ILE A 67 -2.11 17.68 -2.50
N SER A 68 -3.15 18.50 -2.70
CA SER A 68 -3.53 18.92 -4.04
C SER A 68 -2.98 20.32 -4.30
N GLU A 69 -2.08 20.44 -5.25
CA GLU A 69 -1.51 21.73 -5.61
C GLU A 69 -2.52 22.64 -6.29
N GLY A 70 -3.58 22.08 -6.84
CA GLY A 70 -4.62 22.85 -7.47
C GLY A 70 -5.48 23.65 -6.50
N ASP A 71 -5.34 23.40 -5.21
CA ASP A 71 -6.15 24.04 -4.18
C ASP A 71 -5.53 25.33 -3.64
N LYS A 72 -4.55 25.81 -4.28
CA LYS A 72 -3.92 27.06 -3.86
C LYS A 72 -4.80 28.28 -4.10
#